data_d1c7e79797d726067a9dd0ce279671a2
#
_entry.id   d1c7e79797d726067a9dd0ce279671a2
#
_cell.length_a   1.000
_cell.length_b   1.000
_cell.length_c   1.000
_cell.angle_alpha   90.00
_cell.angle_beta   90.00
_cell.angle_gamma   90.00
#
_symmetry.space_group_name_H-M   'P 1'
#
loop_
_entity.id
_entity.type
_entity.pdbx_description
1 polymer ?
#
loop_
_entity_poly.entity_id
_entity_poly.type
_entity_poly.pdbx_seq_one_letter_code
_entity_poly.pdbx_strand_id
1 'polypeptide(L)'
;LLREFFYTLRMSKGYPLSLNAVNVVCFKIDWIEMDLKVLLIKRSISPHKNKWSLPGGFVNENESIEEAAHRKFVEETGIAPAYINQFRTYSDVSRDKRPVKGQKVRVVTTAFNAIYTSTDVPVLSEDSSEYKWFKIPRRYIDRSIPKLAFDHYKILTDAANRLRVDLEYSGLATRFLPKHFTLGQIQDVYEIIWEVELDPANFRDKLTNVEGWIKEVKNPPKELDNRRGKPPTWYKEQDVPQFERMISNPNGAVLRDKENEYLKNLDEMTSEIPVI
;
A
#
# COMPACT_ATOMS: atom_id res chain seq x y z
N LEU A 1 26.56 -7.81 -26.59
CA LEU A 1 26.08 -8.50 -25.38
C LEU A 1 24.55 -8.45 -25.31
N LEU A 2 23.88 -7.28 -25.24
CA LEU A 2 22.40 -7.19 -25.20
C LEU A 2 21.72 -7.70 -26.47
N ARG A 3 22.33 -7.59 -27.66
CA ARG A 3 21.81 -8.12 -28.92
C ARG A 3 21.79 -9.66 -28.94
N GLU A 4 22.81 -10.30 -28.41
CA GLU A 4 22.95 -11.76 -28.37
C GLU A 4 22.01 -12.39 -27.33
N PHE A 5 21.87 -11.75 -26.17
CA PHE A 5 20.96 -12.19 -25.10
C PHE A 5 19.49 -12.27 -25.56
N PHE A 6 19.01 -11.25 -26.27
CA PHE A 6 17.65 -11.26 -26.84
C PHE A 6 17.47 -12.19 -28.03
N TYR A 7 18.53 -12.53 -28.76
CA TYR A 7 18.48 -13.49 -29.86
C TYR A 7 18.37 -14.93 -29.36
N THR A 8 19.06 -15.25 -28.28
CA THR A 8 19.05 -16.58 -27.64
C THR A 8 17.70 -16.87 -26.97
N LEU A 9 17.08 -15.89 -26.31
CA LEU A 9 15.73 -16.04 -25.72
C LEU A 9 14.61 -16.24 -26.75
N ARG A 10 14.76 -15.70 -27.97
CA ARG A 10 13.79 -15.90 -29.07
C ARG A 10 13.82 -17.34 -29.64
N MET A 11 14.90 -18.07 -29.44
CA MET A 11 15.09 -19.40 -29.97
C MET A 11 14.56 -20.55 -29.11
N SER A 12 14.15 -20.29 -27.85
CA SER A 12 13.53 -21.29 -27.00
C SER A 12 12.01 -21.23 -27.05
N LYS A 13 11.40 -21.97 -27.95
CA LYS A 13 9.98 -22.39 -27.94
C LYS A 13 8.89 -21.33 -28.09
N GLY A 14 9.17 -20.11 -28.57
CA GLY A 14 8.09 -19.16 -28.94
C GLY A 14 7.33 -18.51 -27.77
N TYR A 15 7.82 -18.56 -26.55
CA TYR A 15 7.21 -17.85 -25.42
C TYR A 15 7.41 -16.33 -25.56
N PRO A 16 6.35 -15.52 -25.35
CA PRO A 16 6.47 -14.09 -25.45
C PRO A 16 7.28 -13.52 -24.27
N LEU A 17 8.17 -12.57 -24.58
CA LEU A 17 8.90 -11.83 -23.55
C LEU A 17 7.94 -10.93 -22.78
N SER A 18 8.16 -10.84 -21.48
CA SER A 18 7.53 -9.84 -20.62
C SER A 18 8.57 -9.10 -19.79
N LEU A 19 8.31 -7.83 -19.50
CA LEU A 19 9.10 -7.06 -18.53
C LEU A 19 8.43 -7.20 -17.17
N ASN A 20 9.22 -7.45 -16.13
CA ASN A 20 8.75 -7.50 -14.77
C ASN A 20 8.97 -6.12 -14.11
N ALA A 21 7.95 -5.63 -13.44
CA ALA A 21 7.98 -4.38 -12.73
C ALA A 21 7.37 -4.54 -11.33
N VAL A 22 7.64 -3.59 -10.46
CA VAL A 22 7.05 -3.48 -9.14
C VAL A 22 6.39 -2.13 -8.95
N ASN A 23 5.31 -2.08 -8.18
CA ASN A 23 4.74 -0.84 -7.66
C ASN A 23 4.54 -0.97 -6.16
N VAL A 24 4.80 0.10 -5.43
CA VAL A 24 4.65 0.15 -3.97
C VAL A 24 3.58 1.17 -3.61
N VAL A 25 2.53 0.72 -2.93
CA VAL A 25 1.48 1.57 -2.37
C VAL A 25 1.83 1.84 -0.92
N CYS A 26 2.40 3.01 -0.65
CA CYS A 26 2.85 3.38 0.69
C CYS A 26 1.78 4.19 1.41
N PHE A 27 1.31 3.67 2.54
CA PHE A 27 0.32 4.28 3.40
C PHE A 27 0.94 4.92 4.64
N LYS A 28 0.33 6.00 5.11
CA LYS A 28 0.54 6.52 6.47
C LYS A 28 -0.77 7.01 7.06
N ILE A 29 -0.86 7.07 8.38
CA ILE A 29 -1.90 7.80 9.08
C ILE A 29 -1.40 9.22 9.36
N ASP A 30 -2.20 10.20 8.98
CA ASP A 30 -2.05 11.57 9.43
C ASP A 30 -2.81 11.73 10.76
N TRP A 31 -2.08 11.77 11.87
CA TRP A 31 -2.65 11.82 13.21
C TRP A 31 -3.26 13.16 13.58
N ILE A 32 -3.02 14.22 12.80
CA ILE A 32 -3.64 15.53 12.99
C ILE A 32 -5.00 15.55 12.30
N GLU A 33 -5.04 15.11 11.06
CA GLU A 33 -6.27 15.07 10.25
C GLU A 33 -7.10 13.81 10.49
N MET A 34 -6.55 12.82 11.21
CA MET A 34 -7.14 11.48 11.44
C MET A 34 -7.57 10.81 10.15
N ASP A 35 -6.66 10.80 9.17
CA ASP A 35 -6.89 10.30 7.82
C ASP A 35 -5.82 9.32 7.35
N LEU A 36 -6.23 8.34 6.55
CA LEU A 36 -5.30 7.48 5.80
C LEU A 36 -4.82 8.22 4.55
N LYS A 37 -3.50 8.29 4.37
CA LYS A 37 -2.87 8.93 3.22
C LYS A 37 -2.01 7.94 2.44
N VAL A 38 -1.88 8.17 1.13
CA VAL A 38 -1.00 7.44 0.22
C VAL A 38 0.06 8.37 -0.36
N LEU A 39 1.29 7.87 -0.49
CA LEU A 39 2.38 8.57 -1.17
C LEU A 39 2.26 8.39 -2.68
N LEU A 40 2.22 9.50 -3.40
CA LEU A 40 2.33 9.53 -4.85
C LEU A 40 3.52 10.40 -5.26
N ILE A 41 4.15 10.03 -6.36
CA ILE A 41 5.23 10.77 -7.01
C ILE A 41 4.78 11.27 -8.37
N LYS A 42 5.29 12.42 -8.79
CA LYS A 42 5.00 13.01 -10.10
C LYS A 42 6.10 12.65 -11.08
N ARG A 43 5.75 12.00 -12.16
CA ARG A 43 6.70 11.51 -13.17
C ARG A 43 7.37 12.67 -13.92
N SER A 44 8.68 12.64 -14.03
CA SER A 44 9.46 13.56 -14.86
C SER A 44 9.71 13.06 -16.29
N ILE A 45 9.52 11.73 -16.52
CA ILE A 45 9.84 11.04 -17.77
C ILE A 45 8.61 10.43 -18.47
N SER A 46 8.75 10.17 -19.78
CA SER A 46 7.76 9.43 -20.58
C SER A 46 7.79 7.93 -20.31
N PRO A 47 6.67 7.22 -20.46
CA PRO A 47 5.33 7.71 -20.74
C PRO A 47 4.68 8.33 -19.50
N HIS A 48 3.59 9.07 -19.70
CA HIS A 48 2.83 9.74 -18.66
C HIS A 48 3.61 10.82 -17.88
N LYS A 49 4.53 11.54 -18.55
CA LYS A 49 5.21 12.70 -17.96
C LYS A 49 4.19 13.68 -17.34
N ASN A 50 4.54 14.24 -16.18
CA ASN A 50 3.73 15.15 -15.37
C ASN A 50 2.47 14.53 -14.73
N LYS A 51 2.23 13.23 -14.85
CA LYS A 51 1.16 12.56 -14.12
C LYS A 51 1.66 11.99 -12.78
N TRP A 52 0.76 11.92 -11.81
CA TRP A 52 0.99 11.25 -10.55
C TRP A 52 1.02 9.74 -10.74
N SER A 53 1.85 9.06 -9.99
CA SER A 53 2.03 7.61 -10.05
C SER A 53 2.41 7.04 -8.68
N LEU A 54 2.23 5.75 -8.52
CA LEU A 54 2.82 5.00 -7.43
C LEU A 54 4.33 4.89 -7.64
N PRO A 55 5.16 4.93 -6.59
CA PRO A 55 6.56 4.55 -6.65
C PRO A 55 6.73 3.15 -7.23
N GLY A 56 7.78 2.94 -8.04
CA GLY A 56 8.03 1.63 -8.64
C GLY A 56 8.92 1.69 -9.87
N GLY A 57 9.18 0.54 -10.46
CA GLY A 57 10.04 0.44 -11.64
C GLY A 57 10.29 -1.00 -12.06
N PHE A 58 11.23 -1.19 -12.96
CA PHE A 58 11.57 -2.52 -13.46
C PHE A 58 12.46 -3.29 -12.50
N VAL A 59 12.27 -4.61 -12.50
CA VAL A 59 13.12 -5.57 -11.80
C VAL A 59 14.42 -5.76 -12.60
N ASN A 60 15.56 -5.71 -11.93
CA ASN A 60 16.85 -5.97 -12.55
C ASN A 60 17.11 -7.47 -12.68
N GLU A 61 18.12 -7.84 -13.47
CA GLU A 61 18.45 -9.23 -13.78
C GLU A 61 18.85 -10.05 -12.54
N ASN A 62 19.50 -9.42 -11.56
CA ASN A 62 20.12 -10.09 -10.42
C ASN A 62 19.44 -9.76 -9.07
N GLU A 63 18.14 -9.53 -9.07
CA GLU A 63 17.37 -9.25 -7.85
C GLU A 63 16.02 -9.96 -7.85
N SER A 64 15.53 -10.29 -6.69
CA SER A 64 14.15 -10.77 -6.49
C SER A 64 13.15 -9.64 -6.67
N ILE A 65 11.86 -9.99 -6.80
CA ILE A 65 10.77 -9.01 -6.90
C ILE A 65 10.67 -8.20 -5.60
N GLU A 66 10.90 -8.83 -4.45
CA GLU A 66 10.89 -8.21 -3.13
C GLU A 66 12.04 -7.21 -2.98
N GLU A 67 13.26 -7.59 -3.39
CA GLU A 67 14.43 -6.70 -3.41
C GLU A 67 14.20 -5.52 -4.35
N ALA A 68 13.63 -5.76 -5.54
CA ALA A 68 13.28 -4.69 -6.47
C ALA A 68 12.26 -3.71 -5.88
N ALA A 69 11.24 -4.21 -5.17
CA ALA A 69 10.23 -3.37 -4.54
C ALA A 69 10.85 -2.47 -3.46
N HIS A 70 11.70 -3.03 -2.60
CA HIS A 70 12.39 -2.27 -1.57
C HIS A 70 13.35 -1.25 -2.20
N ARG A 71 14.20 -1.68 -3.12
CA ARG A 71 15.17 -0.80 -3.81
C ARG A 71 14.46 0.35 -4.51
N LYS A 72 13.44 0.05 -5.34
CA LYS A 72 12.73 1.08 -6.09
C LYS A 72 12.00 2.06 -5.19
N PHE A 73 11.42 1.59 -4.12
CA PHE A 73 10.77 2.47 -3.15
C PHE A 73 11.78 3.43 -2.50
N VAL A 74 12.92 2.91 -2.04
CA VAL A 74 13.98 3.73 -1.42
C VAL A 74 14.61 4.67 -2.43
N GLU A 75 14.93 4.22 -3.66
CA GLU A 75 15.47 5.08 -4.72
C GLU A 75 14.57 6.26 -5.06
N GLU A 76 13.26 6.03 -5.16
CA GLU A 76 12.31 7.06 -5.60
C GLU A 76 11.80 7.97 -4.49
N THR A 77 11.92 7.56 -3.23
CA THR A 77 11.35 8.31 -2.10
C THR A 77 12.38 8.67 -1.03
N GLY A 78 13.55 8.04 -1.02
CA GLY A 78 14.56 8.19 0.05
C GLY A 78 14.11 7.61 1.40
N ILE A 79 12.99 6.90 1.45
CA ILE A 79 12.39 6.39 2.69
C ILE A 79 12.57 4.88 2.79
N ALA A 80 12.96 4.38 3.97
CA ALA A 80 12.88 2.96 4.30
C ALA A 80 11.49 2.65 4.87
N PRO A 81 10.70 1.75 4.28
CA PRO A 81 9.39 1.41 4.81
C PRO A 81 9.51 0.59 6.10
N ALA A 82 8.65 0.88 7.09
CA ALA A 82 8.56 0.09 8.33
C ALA A 82 7.97 -1.32 8.07
N TYR A 83 7.24 -1.46 6.99
CA TYR A 83 6.60 -2.69 6.55
C TYR A 83 6.44 -2.64 5.03
N ILE A 84 6.74 -3.75 4.33
CA ILE A 84 6.47 -3.93 2.91
C ILE A 84 6.07 -5.38 2.67
N ASN A 85 4.96 -5.61 1.96
CA ASN A 85 4.47 -6.96 1.67
C ASN A 85 3.74 -7.00 0.33
N GLN A 86 3.97 -8.06 -0.43
CA GLN A 86 3.29 -8.31 -1.70
C GLN A 86 1.80 -8.58 -1.48
N PHE A 87 0.93 -8.05 -2.36
CA PHE A 87 -0.50 -8.36 -2.29
C PHE A 87 -1.11 -8.86 -3.60
N ARG A 88 -0.63 -8.41 -4.77
CA ARG A 88 -1.22 -8.82 -6.07
C ARG A 88 -0.25 -8.62 -7.23
N THR A 89 -0.42 -9.46 -8.28
CA THR A 89 0.24 -9.28 -9.58
C THR A 89 -0.77 -8.85 -10.64
N TYR A 90 -0.41 -7.86 -11.45
CA TYR A 90 -1.19 -7.30 -12.54
C TYR A 90 -0.56 -7.67 -13.87
N SER A 91 -1.28 -8.46 -14.68
CA SER A 91 -0.76 -9.03 -15.91
C SER A 91 -1.70 -8.87 -17.10
N ASP A 92 -2.67 -7.95 -17.04
CA ASP A 92 -3.57 -7.66 -18.15
C ASP A 92 -2.78 -7.30 -19.42
N VAL A 93 -3.20 -7.83 -20.55
CA VAL A 93 -2.47 -7.67 -21.83
C VAL A 93 -2.47 -6.23 -22.31
N SER A 94 -3.49 -5.46 -21.96
CA SER A 94 -3.69 -4.07 -22.40
C SER A 94 -3.07 -3.04 -21.46
N ARG A 95 -2.71 -3.40 -20.21
CA ARG A 95 -2.38 -2.45 -19.15
C ARG A 95 -1.17 -1.54 -19.42
N ASP A 96 -0.08 -2.10 -19.91
CA ASP A 96 1.16 -1.39 -20.28
C ASP A 96 1.91 -2.18 -21.33
N LYS A 97 2.20 -1.54 -22.46
CA LYS A 97 2.96 -2.13 -23.56
C LYS A 97 4.14 -1.24 -23.89
N ARG A 98 5.33 -1.76 -23.64
CA ARG A 98 6.57 -1.01 -23.87
C ARG A 98 7.20 -1.39 -25.21
N PRO A 99 7.65 -0.43 -26.00
CA PRO A 99 8.45 -0.71 -27.18
C PRO A 99 9.85 -1.15 -26.75
N VAL A 100 10.17 -2.40 -27.03
CA VAL A 100 11.53 -2.95 -26.85
C VAL A 100 12.01 -3.45 -28.21
N LYS A 101 13.02 -2.80 -28.78
CA LYS A 101 13.57 -3.13 -30.13
C LYS A 101 12.49 -3.28 -31.22
N GLY A 102 11.51 -2.39 -31.26
CA GLY A 102 10.43 -2.40 -32.25
C GLY A 102 9.28 -3.38 -31.98
N GLN A 103 9.34 -4.16 -30.92
CA GLN A 103 8.26 -5.06 -30.50
C GLN A 103 7.55 -4.50 -29.28
N LYS A 104 6.22 -4.61 -29.22
CA LYS A 104 5.44 -4.26 -28.04
C LYS A 104 5.53 -5.40 -27.03
N VAL A 105 6.26 -5.16 -25.94
CA VAL A 105 6.47 -6.14 -24.85
C VAL A 105 5.53 -5.81 -23.71
N ARG A 106 4.84 -6.84 -23.21
CA ARG A 106 3.93 -6.74 -22.06
C ARG A 106 4.72 -6.48 -20.77
N VAL A 107 4.16 -5.63 -19.92
CA VAL A 107 4.69 -5.42 -18.56
C VAL A 107 3.80 -6.17 -17.57
N VAL A 108 4.41 -7.03 -16.77
CA VAL A 108 3.79 -7.70 -15.60
C VAL A 108 4.26 -6.95 -14.37
N THR A 109 3.33 -6.49 -13.54
CA THR A 109 3.66 -5.71 -12.34
C THR A 109 3.21 -6.44 -11.09
N THR A 110 4.13 -6.63 -10.15
CA THR A 110 3.82 -7.09 -8.80
C THR A 110 3.70 -5.89 -7.87
N ALA A 111 2.57 -5.80 -7.17
CA ALA A 111 2.26 -4.68 -6.29
C ALA A 111 2.43 -5.05 -4.81
N PHE A 112 2.94 -4.09 -4.06
CA PHE A 112 3.26 -4.20 -2.65
C PHE A 112 2.53 -3.11 -1.85
N ASN A 113 2.05 -3.46 -0.65
CA ASN A 113 1.66 -2.52 0.38
C ASN A 113 2.86 -2.19 1.25
N ALA A 114 3.06 -0.92 1.55
CA ALA A 114 4.06 -0.45 2.50
C ALA A 114 3.42 0.48 3.53
N ILE A 115 3.98 0.52 4.74
CA ILE A 115 3.54 1.39 5.82
C ILE A 115 4.71 2.29 6.22
N TYR A 116 4.42 3.57 6.38
CA TYR A 116 5.35 4.59 6.79
C TYR A 116 4.91 5.26 8.10
N THR A 117 5.79 5.27 9.08
CA THR A 117 5.51 5.80 10.43
C THR A 117 6.51 6.86 10.89
N SER A 118 7.59 7.10 10.11
CA SER A 118 8.62 8.09 10.45
C SER A 118 8.15 9.53 10.15
N THR A 119 8.88 10.49 10.68
CA THR A 119 8.78 11.92 10.35
C THR A 119 9.71 12.34 9.21
N ASP A 120 10.52 11.42 8.67
CA ASP A 120 11.44 11.72 7.59
C ASP A 120 10.72 12.26 6.36
N VAL A 121 11.35 13.17 5.68
CA VAL A 121 10.80 13.79 4.46
C VAL A 121 11.31 13.01 3.24
N PRO A 122 10.42 12.62 2.31
CA PRO A 122 10.83 11.94 1.09
C PRO A 122 11.87 12.75 0.29
N VAL A 123 12.91 12.08 -0.19
CA VAL A 123 13.94 12.63 -1.08
C VAL A 123 13.75 12.00 -2.46
N LEU A 124 13.40 12.83 -3.44
CA LEU A 124 13.05 12.37 -4.78
C LEU A 124 14.26 11.95 -5.61
N SER A 125 14.07 10.94 -6.45
CA SER A 125 15.00 10.57 -7.52
C SER A 125 14.89 11.52 -8.72
N GLU A 126 15.81 11.42 -9.69
CA GLU A 126 15.80 12.19 -10.95
C GLU A 126 14.56 11.92 -11.81
N ASP A 127 13.97 10.72 -11.70
CA ASP A 127 12.77 10.30 -12.44
C ASP A 127 11.47 10.88 -11.87
N SER A 128 11.54 11.58 -10.74
CA SER A 128 10.40 12.16 -10.03
C SER A 128 10.64 13.64 -9.76
N SER A 129 9.66 14.49 -10.11
CA SER A 129 9.75 15.94 -9.94
C SER A 129 9.11 16.48 -8.67
N GLU A 130 8.20 15.71 -8.06
CA GLU A 130 7.40 16.12 -6.91
C GLU A 130 6.87 14.88 -6.21
N TYR A 131 6.68 14.93 -4.88
CA TYR A 131 5.90 13.95 -4.15
C TYR A 131 4.78 14.63 -3.37
N LYS A 132 3.71 13.88 -3.09
CA LYS A 132 2.62 14.37 -2.24
C LYS A 132 1.92 13.21 -1.56
N TRP A 133 1.52 13.46 -0.30
CA TRP A 133 0.61 12.59 0.43
C TRP A 133 -0.83 12.99 0.12
N PHE A 134 -1.55 12.09 -0.51
CA PHE A 134 -2.96 12.27 -0.84
C PHE A 134 -3.82 11.51 0.16
N LYS A 135 -4.89 12.15 0.62
CA LYS A 135 -5.91 11.49 1.40
C LYS A 135 -6.58 10.39 0.56
N ILE A 136 -6.74 9.22 1.13
CA ILE A 136 -7.54 8.16 0.50
C ILE A 136 -9.01 8.49 0.74
N PRO A 137 -9.83 8.54 -0.33
CA PRO A 137 -11.24 8.87 -0.19
C PRO A 137 -11.96 7.86 0.71
N ARG A 138 -12.83 8.35 1.58
CA ARG A 138 -13.70 7.52 2.42
C ARG A 138 -14.69 6.70 1.61
N ARG A 139 -15.04 7.18 0.42
CA ARG A 139 -15.89 6.49 -0.56
C ARG A 139 -15.32 6.73 -1.94
N TYR A 140 -15.43 5.76 -2.82
CA TYR A 140 -14.91 5.75 -4.20
C TYR A 140 -15.33 6.96 -5.09
N ILE A 141 -16.14 7.89 -4.58
CA ILE A 141 -16.72 9.04 -5.28
C ILE A 141 -15.88 10.31 -5.07
N ASP A 142 -14.90 10.32 -4.19
CA ASP A 142 -14.11 11.51 -3.90
C ASP A 142 -12.99 11.71 -4.94
N ARG A 143 -12.97 12.88 -5.57
CA ARG A 143 -11.97 13.29 -6.56
C ARG A 143 -10.68 13.84 -5.93
N SER A 144 -10.40 13.53 -4.67
CA SER A 144 -9.19 13.98 -3.96
C SER A 144 -7.90 13.44 -4.57
N ILE A 145 -7.96 12.27 -5.22
CA ILE A 145 -6.83 11.68 -5.94
C ILE A 145 -6.92 12.04 -7.43
N PRO A 146 -5.87 12.65 -8.00
CA PRO A 146 -5.83 12.98 -9.41
C PRO A 146 -5.81 11.74 -10.30
N LYS A 147 -6.09 11.88 -11.59
CA LYS A 147 -5.94 10.78 -12.56
C LYS A 147 -4.49 10.32 -12.60
N LEU A 148 -4.25 9.08 -12.17
CA LEU A 148 -2.93 8.48 -12.09
C LEU A 148 -2.42 8.02 -13.47
N ALA A 149 -1.10 7.79 -13.56
CA ALA A 149 -0.48 7.14 -14.69
C ALA A 149 -0.88 5.67 -14.77
N PHE A 150 -0.88 5.10 -15.97
CA PHE A 150 -1.19 3.67 -16.19
C PHE A 150 -2.52 3.25 -15.53
N ASP A 151 -2.54 2.05 -14.97
CA ASP A 151 -3.61 1.49 -14.15
C ASP A 151 -3.37 1.67 -12.63
N HIS A 152 -2.53 2.64 -12.24
CA HIS A 152 -2.13 2.85 -10.85
C HIS A 152 -3.30 3.17 -9.92
N TYR A 153 -4.38 3.75 -10.46
CA TYR A 153 -5.59 3.96 -9.66
C TYR A 153 -6.24 2.63 -9.24
N LYS A 154 -6.29 1.64 -10.14
CA LYS A 154 -6.77 0.29 -9.83
C LYS A 154 -5.88 -0.38 -8.77
N ILE A 155 -4.56 -0.29 -8.94
CA ILE A 155 -3.60 -0.84 -7.98
C ILE A 155 -3.80 -0.21 -6.59
N LEU A 156 -3.97 1.11 -6.51
CA LEU A 156 -4.22 1.82 -5.26
C LEU A 156 -5.52 1.38 -4.59
N THR A 157 -6.60 1.23 -5.36
CA THR A 157 -7.91 0.78 -4.86
C THR A 157 -7.80 -0.64 -4.29
N ASP A 158 -7.21 -1.57 -5.04
CA ASP A 158 -7.00 -2.95 -4.59
C ASP A 158 -6.11 -3.00 -3.32
N ALA A 159 -5.09 -2.14 -3.25
CA ALA A 159 -4.19 -2.01 -2.09
C ALA A 159 -4.91 -1.55 -0.82
N ALA A 160 -5.75 -0.51 -0.94
CA ALA A 160 -6.53 0.01 0.19
C ALA A 160 -7.53 -1.03 0.71
N ASN A 161 -8.15 -1.78 -0.20
CA ASN A 161 -9.06 -2.86 0.17
C ASN A 161 -8.32 -4.01 0.83
N ARG A 162 -7.17 -4.38 0.29
CA ARG A 162 -6.30 -5.39 0.90
C ARG A 162 -5.87 -4.99 2.32
N LEU A 163 -5.50 -3.73 2.53
CA LEU A 163 -5.16 -3.20 3.85
C LEU A 163 -6.31 -3.35 4.85
N ARG A 164 -7.56 -3.05 4.44
CA ARG A 164 -8.75 -3.24 5.28
C ARG A 164 -8.96 -4.70 5.70
N VAL A 165 -8.74 -5.62 4.76
CA VAL A 165 -8.84 -7.06 5.02
C VAL A 165 -7.70 -7.54 5.92
N ASP A 166 -6.47 -7.12 5.67
CA ASP A 166 -5.31 -7.53 6.46
C ASP A 166 -5.43 -7.13 7.94
N LEU A 167 -6.09 -6.01 8.24
CA LEU A 167 -6.42 -5.61 9.62
C LEU A 167 -7.35 -6.59 10.33
N GLU A 168 -8.21 -7.32 9.61
CA GLU A 168 -9.10 -8.32 10.22
C GLU A 168 -8.35 -9.57 10.65
N TYR A 169 -7.27 -9.92 9.95
CA TYR A 169 -6.60 -11.21 10.05
C TYR A 169 -5.17 -11.15 10.59
N SER A 170 -4.66 -9.94 10.88
CA SER A 170 -3.27 -9.78 11.33
C SER A 170 -3.07 -8.61 12.27
N GLY A 171 -1.94 -8.60 12.98
CA GLY A 171 -1.50 -7.50 13.84
C GLY A 171 -1.05 -6.23 13.11
N LEU A 172 -1.45 -6.04 11.84
CA LEU A 172 -0.93 -4.97 10.99
C LEU A 172 -1.17 -3.56 11.54
N ALA A 173 -2.20 -3.37 12.37
CA ALA A 173 -2.51 -2.08 13.00
C ALA A 173 -1.32 -1.50 13.77
N THR A 174 -0.52 -2.33 14.45
CA THR A 174 0.64 -1.88 15.22
C THR A 174 1.76 -1.31 14.36
N ARG A 175 1.80 -1.66 13.06
CA ARG A 175 2.78 -1.11 12.10
C ARG A 175 2.56 0.37 11.77
N PHE A 176 1.39 0.92 12.09
CA PHE A 176 1.09 2.35 11.98
C PHE A 176 1.45 3.13 13.25
N LEU A 177 1.86 2.45 14.32
CA LEU A 177 2.07 3.02 15.65
C LEU A 177 3.56 3.08 16.01
N PRO A 178 3.95 3.99 16.93
CA PRO A 178 5.29 3.98 17.50
C PRO A 178 5.51 2.72 18.34
N LYS A 179 6.75 2.47 18.74
CA LYS A 179 7.15 1.29 19.55
C LYS A 179 6.31 1.06 20.81
N HIS A 180 5.84 2.15 21.45
CA HIS A 180 4.95 2.11 22.59
C HIS A 180 3.67 2.86 22.25
N PHE A 181 2.54 2.25 22.51
CA PHE A 181 1.22 2.76 22.14
C PHE A 181 0.17 2.41 23.19
N THR A 182 -1.00 3.01 23.09
CA THR A 182 -2.18 2.71 23.92
C THR A 182 -3.19 1.90 23.12
N LEU A 183 -4.13 1.25 23.81
CA LEU A 183 -5.24 0.53 23.13
C LEU A 183 -6.13 1.51 22.34
N GLY A 184 -6.28 2.76 22.83
CA GLY A 184 -6.98 3.80 22.08
C GLY A 184 -6.32 4.10 20.73
N GLN A 185 -5.00 4.20 20.68
CA GLN A 185 -4.29 4.42 19.41
C GLN A 185 -4.44 3.23 18.43
N ILE A 186 -4.52 1.99 18.92
CA ILE A 186 -4.86 0.85 18.04
C ILE A 186 -6.29 1.04 17.52
N GLN A 187 -7.26 1.40 18.38
CA GLN A 187 -8.65 1.65 17.97
C GLN A 187 -8.71 2.73 16.89
N ASP A 188 -7.99 3.85 17.08
CA ASP A 188 -7.92 4.94 16.10
C ASP A 188 -7.44 4.43 14.72
N VAL A 189 -6.43 3.53 14.67
CA VAL A 189 -5.96 2.93 13.41
C VAL A 189 -7.10 2.17 12.71
N TYR A 190 -7.85 1.35 13.45
CA TYR A 190 -8.97 0.60 12.89
C TYR A 190 -10.09 1.54 12.42
N GLU A 191 -10.45 2.54 13.21
CA GLU A 191 -11.51 3.49 12.88
C GLU A 191 -11.17 4.34 11.65
N ILE A 192 -9.91 4.77 11.53
CA ILE A 192 -9.42 5.52 10.36
C ILE A 192 -9.46 4.67 9.09
N ILE A 193 -8.95 3.43 9.15
CA ILE A 193 -8.79 2.59 7.95
C ILE A 193 -10.12 1.95 7.54
N TRP A 194 -10.95 1.56 8.51
CA TRP A 194 -12.28 0.99 8.25
C TRP A 194 -13.37 2.06 8.08
N GLU A 195 -13.09 3.30 8.46
CA GLU A 195 -14.04 4.43 8.37
C GLU A 195 -15.33 4.19 9.19
N VAL A 196 -15.18 3.65 10.38
CA VAL A 196 -16.24 3.31 11.32
C VAL A 196 -15.92 3.84 12.71
N GLU A 197 -16.94 4.05 13.52
CA GLU A 197 -16.79 4.22 14.96
C GLU A 197 -16.93 2.86 15.65
N LEU A 198 -16.03 2.55 16.56
CA LEU A 198 -16.01 1.29 17.29
C LEU A 198 -16.36 1.54 18.76
N ASP A 199 -17.19 0.69 19.34
CA ASP A 199 -17.43 0.72 20.78
C ASP A 199 -16.14 0.39 21.56
N PRO A 200 -15.62 1.31 22.40
CA PRO A 200 -14.31 1.14 23.04
C PRO A 200 -14.22 -0.07 23.97
N ALA A 201 -15.34 -0.44 24.65
CA ALA A 201 -15.32 -1.55 25.59
C ALA A 201 -15.24 -2.88 24.84
N ASN A 202 -16.12 -3.08 23.84
CA ASN A 202 -16.13 -4.27 23.01
C ASN A 202 -14.82 -4.42 22.20
N PHE A 203 -14.27 -3.32 21.71
CA PHE A 203 -13.02 -3.35 20.96
C PHE A 203 -11.84 -3.74 21.85
N ARG A 204 -11.74 -3.16 23.06
CA ARG A 204 -10.73 -3.51 24.05
C ARG A 204 -10.77 -4.99 24.40
N ASP A 205 -11.96 -5.54 24.68
CA ASP A 205 -12.12 -6.94 25.00
C ASP A 205 -11.64 -7.86 23.88
N LYS A 206 -11.95 -7.50 22.63
CA LYS A 206 -11.45 -8.23 21.46
C LYS A 206 -9.92 -8.19 21.37
N LEU A 207 -9.31 -7.01 21.55
CA LEU A 207 -7.85 -6.85 21.48
C LEU A 207 -7.11 -7.64 22.55
N THR A 208 -7.61 -7.59 23.79
CA THR A 208 -6.94 -8.25 24.93
C THR A 208 -7.08 -9.76 24.90
N ASN A 209 -8.05 -10.28 24.17
CA ASN A 209 -8.24 -11.73 23.96
C ASN A 209 -7.33 -12.30 22.84
N VAL A 210 -6.59 -11.47 22.11
CA VAL A 210 -5.62 -11.94 21.10
C VAL A 210 -4.30 -12.22 21.79
N GLU A 211 -4.02 -13.50 22.06
CA GLU A 211 -2.78 -13.93 22.72
C GLU A 211 -1.55 -13.61 21.84
N GLY A 212 -0.47 -13.16 22.48
CA GLY A 212 0.85 -13.01 21.86
C GLY A 212 1.01 -11.78 20.95
N TRP A 213 -0.03 -10.98 20.73
CA TRP A 213 0.09 -9.81 19.85
C TRP A 213 0.67 -8.59 20.54
N ILE A 214 0.11 -8.18 21.67
CA ILE A 214 0.54 -7.00 22.42
C ILE A 214 0.84 -7.34 23.87
N LYS A 215 1.78 -6.63 24.46
CA LYS A 215 2.16 -6.79 25.87
C LYS A 215 2.18 -5.46 26.58
N GLU A 216 1.60 -5.42 27.78
CA GLU A 216 1.69 -4.27 28.67
C GLU A 216 3.13 -3.95 29.06
N VAL A 217 3.48 -2.67 29.04
CA VAL A 217 4.78 -2.12 29.43
C VAL A 217 4.67 -1.60 30.84
N LYS A 218 5.20 -2.34 31.82
CA LYS A 218 5.11 -1.98 33.25
C LYS A 218 5.85 -0.71 33.62
N ASN A 219 6.96 -0.40 32.92
CA ASN A 219 7.79 0.78 33.14
C ASN A 219 7.96 1.53 31.80
N PRO A 220 6.99 2.33 31.35
CA PRO A 220 7.13 3.09 30.14
C PRO A 220 8.24 4.15 30.27
N PRO A 221 8.86 4.58 29.14
CA PRO A 221 9.79 5.70 29.14
C PRO A 221 9.17 6.94 29.76
N LYS A 222 9.94 7.71 30.55
CA LYS A 222 9.45 8.90 31.27
C LYS A 222 8.89 9.98 30.33
N GLU A 223 9.38 10.06 29.12
CA GLU A 223 8.94 10.98 28.07
C GLU A 223 7.48 10.76 27.69
N LEU A 224 6.95 9.56 27.90
CA LEU A 224 5.55 9.20 27.61
C LEU A 224 4.58 9.58 28.75
N ASP A 225 5.09 9.94 29.93
CA ASP A 225 4.30 10.11 31.17
C ASP A 225 3.98 11.58 31.49
N ASN A 226 4.18 12.51 30.58
CA ASN A 226 4.05 13.95 30.81
C ASN A 226 2.60 14.51 30.84
N ARG A 227 1.57 13.68 30.97
CA ARG A 227 0.17 14.11 30.99
C ARG A 227 -0.36 14.30 32.42
N ARG A 228 -1.12 15.39 32.67
CA ARG A 228 -1.88 15.55 33.90
C ARG A 228 -3.00 14.51 33.97
N GLY A 229 -3.08 13.74 35.05
CA GLY A 229 -4.11 12.72 35.31
C GLY A 229 -3.56 11.32 35.50
N LYS A 230 -4.45 10.30 35.52
CA LYS A 230 -4.02 8.89 35.58
C LYS A 230 -3.26 8.55 34.31
N PRO A 231 -2.01 8.07 34.40
CA PRO A 231 -1.24 7.70 33.22
C PRO A 231 -1.94 6.57 32.43
N PRO A 232 -1.90 6.61 31.09
CA PRO A 232 -2.47 5.55 30.29
C PRO A 232 -1.65 4.28 30.43
N THR A 233 -2.29 3.15 30.25
CA THR A 233 -1.59 1.86 30.10
C THR A 233 -0.93 1.79 28.74
N TRP A 234 0.39 1.56 28.73
CA TRP A 234 1.20 1.45 27.54
C TRP A 234 1.40 0.00 27.14
N TYR A 235 1.41 -0.24 25.86
CA TYR A 235 1.63 -1.54 25.25
C TYR A 235 2.76 -1.47 24.23
N LYS A 236 3.34 -2.63 23.91
CA LYS A 236 4.24 -2.81 22.79
C LYS A 236 3.84 -4.06 22.02
N GLU A 237 4.18 -4.09 20.75
CA GLU A 237 4.03 -5.28 19.92
C GLU A 237 4.96 -6.40 20.44
N GLN A 238 4.46 -7.63 20.39
CA GLN A 238 5.25 -8.85 20.46
C GLN A 238 5.43 -9.40 19.04
N ASP A 239 5.46 -10.70 18.84
CA ASP A 239 5.43 -11.27 17.50
C ASP A 239 4.05 -11.04 16.87
N VAL A 240 4.02 -10.77 15.54
CA VAL A 240 2.77 -10.53 14.82
C VAL A 240 2.15 -11.87 14.43
N PRO A 241 1.20 -12.41 15.18
CA PRO A 241 0.54 -13.65 14.80
C PRO A 241 -0.45 -13.39 13.66
N GLN A 242 -0.68 -14.41 12.85
CA GLN A 242 -1.96 -14.50 12.15
C GLN A 242 -3.03 -14.78 13.20
N PHE A 243 -4.09 -13.99 13.22
CA PHE A 243 -5.14 -14.17 14.21
C PHE A 243 -5.92 -15.46 13.95
N GLU A 244 -6.05 -16.28 14.97
CA GLU A 244 -7.02 -17.39 14.96
C GLU A 244 -8.46 -16.86 15.03
N ARG A 245 -8.67 -15.66 15.62
CA ARG A 245 -9.96 -14.98 15.70
C ARG A 245 -9.88 -13.60 15.07
N MET A 246 -10.80 -13.35 14.15
CA MET A 246 -10.93 -12.09 13.44
C MET A 246 -11.40 -10.95 14.36
N ILE A 247 -10.76 -9.80 14.25
CA ILE A 247 -11.36 -8.53 14.65
C ILE A 247 -12.24 -8.10 13.48
N SER A 248 -13.50 -8.53 13.48
CA SER A 248 -14.40 -8.31 12.34
C SER A 248 -14.73 -6.83 12.16
N ASN A 249 -14.59 -6.35 10.92
CA ASN A 249 -15.13 -5.06 10.52
C ASN A 249 -16.65 -5.10 10.54
N PRO A 250 -17.34 -4.26 11.34
CA PRO A 250 -18.80 -4.28 11.43
C PRO A 250 -19.50 -3.97 10.11
N ASN A 251 -18.84 -3.28 9.18
CA ASN A 251 -19.35 -2.94 7.85
C ASN A 251 -18.75 -3.78 6.72
N GLY A 252 -17.96 -4.80 7.03
CA GLY A 252 -17.17 -5.55 6.06
C GLY A 252 -17.98 -6.21 4.93
N ALA A 253 -19.18 -6.68 5.21
CA ALA A 253 -20.08 -7.26 4.21
C ALA A 253 -20.60 -6.18 3.24
N VAL A 254 -21.08 -5.05 3.77
CA VAL A 254 -21.64 -3.94 2.99
C VAL A 254 -20.57 -3.27 2.10
N LEU A 255 -19.33 -3.22 2.57
CA LEU A 255 -18.22 -2.67 1.79
C LEU A 255 -17.86 -3.58 0.62
N ARG A 256 -17.82 -4.90 0.82
CA ARG A 256 -17.54 -5.88 -0.24
C ARG A 256 -18.58 -5.87 -1.35
N ASP A 257 -19.86 -5.74 -1.02
CA ASP A 257 -20.92 -5.70 -2.03
C ASP A 257 -20.87 -4.43 -2.87
N LYS A 258 -20.63 -3.27 -2.25
CA LYS A 258 -20.47 -1.99 -2.95
C LYS A 258 -19.19 -1.92 -3.78
N GLU A 259 -18.13 -2.59 -3.34
CA GLU A 259 -16.88 -2.71 -4.07
C GLU A 259 -17.04 -3.53 -5.34
N ASN A 260 -17.74 -4.66 -5.27
CA ASN A 260 -18.03 -5.48 -6.43
C ASN A 260 -18.88 -4.73 -7.46
N GLU A 261 -19.86 -3.94 -7.00
CA GLU A 261 -20.66 -3.05 -7.85
C GLU A 261 -19.82 -1.96 -8.51
N TYR A 262 -18.90 -1.33 -7.75
CA TYR A 262 -18.01 -0.30 -8.28
C TYR A 262 -17.01 -0.85 -9.29
N LEU A 263 -16.41 -2.01 -9.03
CA LEU A 263 -15.49 -2.67 -9.96
C LEU A 263 -16.19 -3.05 -11.26
N LYS A 264 -17.43 -3.50 -11.18
CA LYS A 264 -18.28 -3.78 -12.34
C LYS A 264 -18.55 -2.53 -13.18
N ASN A 265 -18.89 -1.41 -12.53
CA ASN A 265 -19.11 -0.12 -13.18
C ASN A 265 -17.81 0.46 -13.80
N LEU A 266 -16.64 0.24 -13.17
CA LEU A 266 -15.34 0.63 -13.73
C LEU A 266 -14.98 -0.15 -14.99
N ASP A 267 -15.26 -1.45 -15.02
CA ASP A 267 -15.04 -2.28 -16.20
C ASP A 267 -15.97 -1.86 -17.35
N GLU A 268 -17.20 -1.47 -17.06
CA GLU A 268 -18.16 -0.91 -18.04
C GLU A 268 -17.71 0.46 -18.57
N MET A 269 -17.25 1.38 -17.70
CA MET A 269 -16.75 2.70 -18.09
C MET A 269 -15.44 2.65 -18.89
N THR A 270 -14.61 1.63 -18.65
CA THR A 270 -13.34 1.47 -19.40
C THR A 270 -13.54 0.76 -20.74
N SER A 271 -14.62 0.02 -20.92
CA SER A 271 -14.98 -0.62 -22.19
C SER A 271 -15.55 0.34 -23.23
N GLU A 272 -16.05 1.52 -22.81
CA GLU A 272 -16.63 2.55 -23.69
C GLU A 272 -15.62 3.57 -24.24
N ILE A 273 -14.32 3.45 -23.89
CA ILE A 273 -13.30 4.33 -24.48
C ILE A 273 -12.88 3.76 -25.83
N PRO A 274 -13.22 4.41 -26.96
CA PRO A 274 -12.76 3.96 -28.27
C PRO A 274 -11.24 3.98 -28.30
N VAL A 275 -10.65 2.87 -28.75
CA VAL A 275 -9.22 2.78 -29.04
C VAL A 275 -8.98 3.65 -30.29
N ILE A 276 -8.52 4.89 -30.07
CA ILE A 276 -7.98 5.77 -31.13
C ILE A 276 -6.48 5.56 -31.21
#